data_142229c53bddfbc927434d40d2be3ed0
#
_entry.id   142229c53bddfbc927434d40d2be3ed0
#
_cell.length_a   1.000
_cell.length_b   1.000
_cell.length_c   1.000
_cell.angle_alpha   90.00
_cell.angle_beta   90.00
_cell.angle_gamma   90.00
#
_symmetry.space_group_name_H-M   'P 1'
#
loop_
_entity.id
_entity.type
_entity.pdbx_description
1 polymer ?
#
loop_
_entity_poly.entity_id
_entity_poly.type
_entity_poly.pdbx_seq_one_letter_code
_entity_poly.pdbx_strand_id
1 'polypeptide(L)'
;MKILKVFVLTSLAVLLFISFGCAGRGTPSFYIRQDYDFSYLKKVAVLPLDNLTNEKFAADAVRQVVICELLSTGLVDVAVPGEADAAVDKLGVKSVRSLNAEQIKTVGNVLKVQAVVLGAVDKFGEVRIGNISAPEVTITLMMADTSSGSIVWSVTKTGGGASFMARHFGARSETMSEAVIRVVREAIQTLYK
;
A
#
# COMPACT_ATOMS: atom_id res chain seq x y z
N MET A 1 -31.70 2.08 49.44
CA MET A 1 -30.27 2.30 49.10
C MET A 1 -29.65 1.20 48.22
N LYS A 2 -29.91 -0.10 48.45
CA LYS A 2 -29.30 -1.19 47.60
C LYS A 2 -29.79 -1.18 46.14
N ILE A 3 -31.09 -0.94 45.90
CA ILE A 3 -31.70 -0.91 44.55
C ILE A 3 -31.14 0.23 43.69
N LEU A 4 -30.93 1.40 44.28
CA LEU A 4 -30.36 2.56 43.59
C LEU A 4 -28.89 2.31 43.16
N LYS A 5 -28.10 1.62 43.97
CA LYS A 5 -26.72 1.23 43.66
C LYS A 5 -26.67 0.22 42.52
N VAL A 6 -27.59 -0.75 42.49
CA VAL A 6 -27.66 -1.72 41.37
C VAL A 6 -28.06 -1.02 40.07
N PHE A 7 -29.00 -0.09 40.10
CA PHE A 7 -29.42 0.67 38.92
C PHE A 7 -28.30 1.55 38.36
N VAL A 8 -27.51 2.18 39.21
CA VAL A 8 -26.34 2.98 38.79
C VAL A 8 -25.24 2.09 38.23
N LEU A 9 -24.99 0.92 38.81
CA LEU A 9 -23.98 -0.02 38.31
C LEU A 9 -24.36 -0.60 36.95
N THR A 10 -25.63 -0.97 36.74
CA THR A 10 -26.11 -1.49 35.44
C THR A 10 -26.11 -0.42 34.37
N SER A 11 -26.48 0.83 34.69
CA SER A 11 -26.39 1.96 33.75
C SER A 11 -24.96 2.27 33.38
N LEU A 12 -24.01 2.22 34.31
CA LEU A 12 -22.59 2.43 34.04
C LEU A 12 -21.98 1.30 33.19
N ALA A 13 -22.40 0.05 33.42
CA ALA A 13 -21.96 -1.10 32.62
C ALA A 13 -22.49 -1.01 31.18
N VAL A 14 -23.73 -0.59 30.94
CA VAL A 14 -24.31 -0.39 29.62
C VAL A 14 -23.59 0.75 28.87
N LEU A 15 -23.25 1.84 29.57
CA LEU A 15 -22.50 2.96 28.98
C LEU A 15 -21.09 2.54 28.51
N LEU A 16 -20.43 1.65 29.27
CA LEU A 16 -19.11 1.09 28.90
C LEU A 16 -19.16 0.18 27.66
N PHE A 17 -20.25 -0.57 27.47
CA PHE A 17 -20.41 -1.42 26.27
C PHE A 17 -20.70 -0.63 25.00
N ILE A 18 -21.30 0.55 25.08
CA ILE A 18 -21.59 1.41 23.93
C ILE A 18 -20.29 2.08 23.39
N SER A 19 -19.23 2.17 24.21
CA SER A 19 -17.97 2.81 23.83
C SER A 19 -17.08 1.96 22.91
N PHE A 20 -17.38 0.69 22.68
CA PHE A 20 -16.73 -0.16 21.68
C PHE A 20 -17.31 0.06 20.27
N GLY A 21 -17.54 1.33 19.90
CA GLY A 21 -17.92 1.70 18.54
C GLY A 21 -16.81 1.33 17.57
N CYS A 22 -17.16 0.55 16.55
CA CYS A 22 -16.31 0.13 15.46
C CYS A 22 -15.54 1.31 14.85
N ALA A 23 -14.27 1.44 15.16
CA ALA A 23 -13.35 2.18 14.32
C ALA A 23 -13.19 1.36 13.03
N GLY A 24 -14.09 1.56 12.06
CA GLY A 24 -14.02 0.96 10.74
C GLY A 24 -12.78 1.45 10.04
N ARG A 25 -11.64 0.77 10.23
CA ARG A 25 -10.53 0.86 9.29
C ARG A 25 -11.04 0.24 8.00
N GLY A 26 -11.19 1.08 6.96
CA GLY A 26 -11.51 0.57 5.63
C GLY A 26 -10.53 -0.54 5.29
N THR A 27 -11.04 -1.75 5.07
CA THR A 27 -10.21 -2.86 4.60
C THR A 27 -9.68 -2.48 3.22
N PRO A 28 -8.37 -2.66 2.95
CA PRO A 28 -7.85 -2.42 1.62
C PRO A 28 -8.59 -3.31 0.63
N SER A 29 -8.99 -2.75 -0.51
CA SER A 29 -9.45 -3.57 -1.63
C SER A 29 -8.23 -4.28 -2.19
N PHE A 30 -8.15 -5.60 -2.05
CA PHE A 30 -7.05 -6.37 -2.60
C PHE A 30 -7.55 -7.66 -3.24
N TYR A 31 -6.78 -8.12 -4.24
CA TYR A 31 -6.94 -9.40 -4.89
C TYR A 31 -5.66 -10.21 -4.68
N ILE A 32 -5.82 -11.48 -4.36
CA ILE A 32 -4.74 -12.46 -4.32
C ILE A 32 -5.22 -13.73 -5.00
N ARG A 33 -4.43 -14.26 -5.92
CA ARG A 33 -4.75 -15.50 -6.61
C ARG A 33 -4.58 -16.67 -5.67
N GLN A 34 -5.63 -17.44 -5.42
CA GLN A 34 -5.67 -18.52 -4.44
C GLN A 34 -4.87 -19.76 -4.84
N ASP A 35 -4.76 -20.03 -6.15
CA ASP A 35 -4.06 -21.15 -6.74
C ASP A 35 -2.59 -20.85 -7.10
N TYR A 36 -2.06 -19.71 -6.64
CA TYR A 36 -0.70 -19.30 -6.93
C TYR A 36 0.21 -19.50 -5.72
N ASP A 37 1.29 -20.25 -5.92
CA ASP A 37 2.28 -20.48 -4.88
C ASP A 37 3.29 -19.33 -4.81
N PHE A 38 3.12 -18.43 -3.86
CA PHE A 38 4.04 -17.32 -3.62
C PHE A 38 5.40 -17.75 -3.07
N SER A 39 5.54 -18.97 -2.55
CA SER A 39 6.79 -19.45 -1.93
C SER A 39 7.92 -19.66 -2.95
N TYR A 40 7.59 -19.81 -4.24
CA TYR A 40 8.60 -19.94 -5.28
C TYR A 40 9.26 -18.62 -5.67
N LEU A 41 8.67 -17.48 -5.29
CA LEU A 41 9.24 -16.16 -5.54
C LEU A 41 10.51 -15.99 -4.72
N LYS A 42 11.65 -15.85 -5.39
CA LYS A 42 12.96 -15.59 -4.75
C LYS A 42 13.47 -14.20 -5.08
N LYS A 43 13.21 -13.73 -6.30
CA LYS A 43 13.62 -12.42 -6.74
C LYS A 43 12.48 -11.75 -7.51
N VAL A 44 12.19 -10.50 -7.17
CA VAL A 44 11.17 -9.67 -7.82
C VAL A 44 11.79 -8.38 -8.36
N ALA A 45 11.13 -7.72 -9.30
CA ALA A 45 11.52 -6.37 -9.71
C ALA A 45 10.38 -5.41 -9.40
N VAL A 46 10.70 -4.25 -8.83
CA VAL A 46 9.76 -3.14 -8.70
C VAL A 46 10.00 -2.19 -9.88
N LEU A 47 9.07 -2.16 -10.81
CA LEU A 47 9.15 -1.29 -11.97
C LEU A 47 8.94 0.19 -11.58
N PRO A 48 9.33 1.16 -12.41
CA PRO A 48 8.91 2.55 -12.21
C PRO A 48 7.40 2.62 -11.99
N LEU A 49 6.95 3.38 -11.00
CA LEU A 49 5.51 3.57 -10.79
C LEU A 49 5.00 4.73 -11.64
N ASP A 50 3.78 4.61 -12.15
CA ASP A 50 3.13 5.73 -12.81
C ASP A 50 2.80 6.81 -11.77
N ASN A 51 3.09 8.06 -12.08
CA ASN A 51 2.75 9.20 -11.24
C ASN A 51 1.49 9.88 -11.77
N LEU A 52 0.36 9.72 -11.07
CA LEU A 52 -0.91 10.36 -11.39
C LEU A 52 -1.18 11.61 -10.55
N THR A 53 -0.13 12.11 -9.86
CA THR A 53 -0.23 13.26 -8.97
C THR A 53 0.50 14.46 -9.56
N ASN A 54 0.33 15.62 -8.93
CA ASN A 54 1.08 16.83 -9.28
C ASN A 54 2.46 16.90 -8.59
N GLU A 55 2.75 15.98 -7.66
CA GLU A 55 4.02 15.93 -6.92
C GLU A 55 5.07 15.16 -7.70
N LYS A 56 6.03 15.86 -8.26
CA LYS A 56 7.02 15.33 -9.22
C LYS A 56 7.71 14.04 -8.75
N PHE A 57 8.06 13.94 -7.47
CA PHE A 57 8.84 12.83 -6.91
C PHE A 57 7.99 11.80 -6.16
N ALA A 58 6.67 11.88 -6.23
CA ALA A 58 5.78 10.99 -5.48
C ALA A 58 5.98 9.51 -5.84
N ALA A 59 6.06 9.20 -7.13
CA ALA A 59 6.25 7.84 -7.60
C ALA A 59 7.59 7.24 -7.16
N ASP A 60 8.67 8.02 -7.25
CA ASP A 60 10.00 7.57 -6.82
C ASP A 60 10.06 7.34 -5.31
N ALA A 61 9.50 8.28 -4.52
CA ALA A 61 9.43 8.16 -3.07
C ALA A 61 8.65 6.91 -2.64
N VAL A 62 7.50 6.65 -3.23
CA VAL A 62 6.70 5.46 -2.95
C VAL A 62 7.43 4.19 -3.39
N ARG A 63 8.04 4.18 -4.58
CA ARG A 63 8.79 3.04 -5.12
C ARG A 63 9.92 2.61 -4.18
N GLN A 64 10.68 3.57 -3.65
CA GLN A 64 11.76 3.29 -2.69
C GLN A 64 11.22 2.61 -1.43
N VAL A 65 10.08 3.07 -0.90
CA VAL A 65 9.45 2.44 0.27
C VAL A 65 8.93 1.04 -0.07
N VAL A 66 8.36 0.82 -1.27
CA VAL A 66 7.94 -0.52 -1.73
C VAL A 66 9.12 -1.49 -1.75
N ILE A 67 10.26 -1.06 -2.30
CA ILE A 67 11.50 -1.86 -2.32
C ILE A 67 11.95 -2.18 -0.90
N CYS A 68 12.03 -1.19 -0.01
CA CYS A 68 12.43 -1.38 1.37
C CYS A 68 11.51 -2.34 2.13
N GLU A 69 10.18 -2.19 1.98
CA GLU A 69 9.21 -3.06 2.65
C GLU A 69 9.27 -4.50 2.12
N LEU A 70 9.47 -4.71 0.81
CA LEU A 70 9.67 -6.05 0.24
C LEU A 70 10.94 -6.71 0.78
N LEU A 71 12.07 -5.99 0.76
CA LEU A 71 13.34 -6.48 1.31
C LEU A 71 13.24 -6.78 2.82
N SER A 72 12.50 -5.95 3.57
CA SER A 72 12.33 -6.13 5.01
C SER A 72 11.60 -7.42 5.40
N THR A 73 10.85 -8.02 4.47
CA THR A 73 10.20 -9.32 4.70
C THR A 73 11.21 -10.46 4.81
N GLY A 74 12.39 -10.31 4.19
CA GLY A 74 13.39 -11.38 4.08
C GLY A 74 12.97 -12.56 3.20
N LEU A 75 11.84 -12.46 2.51
CA LEU A 75 11.28 -13.56 1.68
C LEU A 75 11.72 -13.48 0.22
N VAL A 76 12.00 -12.28 -0.27
CA VAL A 76 12.37 -12.01 -1.66
C VAL A 76 13.54 -11.05 -1.76
N ASP A 77 14.39 -11.27 -2.76
CA ASP A 77 15.35 -10.27 -3.23
C ASP A 77 14.68 -9.31 -4.22
N VAL A 78 15.18 -8.10 -4.32
CA VAL A 78 14.68 -7.11 -5.28
C VAL A 78 15.77 -6.77 -6.30
N ALA A 79 15.41 -6.81 -7.59
CA ALA A 79 16.30 -6.40 -8.67
C ALA A 79 16.69 -4.91 -8.52
N VAL A 80 17.90 -4.57 -8.94
CA VAL A 80 18.40 -3.20 -8.85
C VAL A 80 17.49 -2.25 -9.64
N PRO A 81 17.02 -1.13 -9.05
CA PRO A 81 16.08 -0.22 -9.71
C PRO A 81 16.51 0.24 -11.10
N GLY A 82 17.79 0.59 -11.28
CA GLY A 82 18.29 1.02 -12.58
C GLY A 82 18.25 -0.07 -13.67
N GLU A 83 18.36 -1.35 -13.31
CA GLU A 83 18.16 -2.46 -14.26
C GLU A 83 16.70 -2.56 -14.68
N ALA A 84 15.77 -2.39 -13.70
CA ALA A 84 14.34 -2.37 -13.98
C ALA A 84 13.95 -1.20 -14.89
N ASP A 85 14.50 -0.01 -14.65
CA ASP A 85 14.29 1.18 -15.47
C ASP A 85 14.77 0.94 -16.91
N ALA A 86 16.01 0.47 -17.07
CA ALA A 86 16.57 0.16 -18.39
C ALA A 86 15.79 -0.94 -19.14
N ALA A 87 15.20 -1.91 -18.43
CA ALA A 87 14.36 -2.93 -19.05
C ALA A 87 13.04 -2.36 -19.57
N VAL A 88 12.41 -1.46 -18.81
CA VAL A 88 11.16 -0.78 -19.21
C VAL A 88 11.41 0.20 -20.36
N ASP A 89 12.48 0.98 -20.32
CA ASP A 89 12.84 1.95 -21.34
C ASP A 89 13.03 1.28 -22.72
N LYS A 90 13.64 0.09 -22.76
CA LYS A 90 13.80 -0.71 -23.99
C LYS A 90 12.47 -1.12 -24.63
N LEU A 91 11.38 -1.20 -23.85
CA LEU A 91 10.06 -1.53 -24.38
C LEU A 91 9.36 -0.31 -25.00
N GLY A 92 9.83 0.91 -24.73
CA GLY A 92 9.27 2.14 -25.26
C GLY A 92 7.84 2.41 -24.82
N VAL A 93 7.41 1.85 -23.66
CA VAL A 93 6.06 2.04 -23.14
C VAL A 93 5.96 3.34 -22.35
N LYS A 94 4.80 4.00 -22.43
CA LYS A 94 4.55 5.25 -21.69
C LYS A 94 4.09 5.03 -20.25
N SER A 95 3.53 3.87 -19.96
CA SER A 95 2.98 3.53 -18.66
C SER A 95 3.22 2.05 -18.38
N VAL A 96 3.75 1.74 -17.21
CA VAL A 96 4.02 0.35 -16.81
C VAL A 96 2.72 -0.44 -16.56
N ARG A 97 1.63 0.24 -16.25
CA ARG A 97 0.31 -0.40 -16.10
C ARG A 97 -0.29 -0.86 -17.43
N SER A 98 0.23 -0.39 -18.54
CA SER A 98 -0.21 -0.81 -19.88
C SER A 98 0.61 -1.98 -20.46
N LEU A 99 1.56 -2.52 -19.69
CA LEU A 99 2.34 -3.70 -20.10
C LEU A 99 1.41 -4.89 -20.35
N ASN A 100 1.55 -5.49 -21.52
CA ASN A 100 0.86 -6.75 -21.82
C ASN A 100 1.66 -7.96 -21.30
N ALA A 101 1.04 -9.16 -21.36
CA ALA A 101 1.63 -10.38 -20.82
C ALA A 101 3.01 -10.70 -21.43
N GLU A 102 3.19 -10.50 -22.75
CA GLU A 102 4.46 -10.77 -23.41
C GLU A 102 5.56 -9.77 -23.00
N GLN A 103 5.20 -8.52 -22.77
CA GLN A 103 6.14 -7.51 -22.27
C GLN A 103 6.55 -7.82 -20.83
N ILE A 104 5.61 -8.27 -19.97
CA ILE A 104 5.91 -8.72 -18.60
C ILE A 104 6.88 -9.90 -18.62
N LYS A 105 6.65 -10.92 -19.47
CA LYS A 105 7.57 -12.04 -19.66
C LYS A 105 8.95 -11.58 -20.11
N THR A 106 8.98 -10.64 -21.07
CA THR A 106 10.25 -10.09 -21.59
C THR A 106 11.04 -9.40 -20.48
N VAL A 107 10.40 -8.55 -19.68
CA VAL A 107 11.04 -7.91 -18.52
C VAL A 107 11.56 -8.95 -17.54
N GLY A 108 10.74 -9.96 -17.22
CA GLY A 108 11.10 -11.05 -16.31
C GLY A 108 12.35 -11.82 -16.79
N ASN A 109 12.42 -12.13 -18.06
CA ASN A 109 13.56 -12.82 -18.67
C ASN A 109 14.83 -11.97 -18.63
N VAL A 110 14.74 -10.66 -18.95
CA VAL A 110 15.87 -9.73 -18.93
C VAL A 110 16.42 -9.57 -17.51
N LEU A 111 15.55 -9.38 -16.53
CA LEU A 111 15.92 -9.15 -15.13
C LEU A 111 16.16 -10.45 -14.33
N LYS A 112 15.81 -11.60 -14.90
CA LYS A 112 15.86 -12.92 -14.24
C LYS A 112 15.09 -12.92 -12.91
N VAL A 113 13.86 -12.42 -12.96
CA VAL A 113 12.94 -12.33 -11.80
C VAL A 113 11.70 -13.18 -12.03
N GLN A 114 11.10 -13.70 -10.96
CA GLN A 114 9.89 -14.51 -11.02
C GLN A 114 8.61 -13.65 -11.08
N ALA A 115 8.66 -12.44 -10.54
CA ALA A 115 7.53 -11.52 -10.62
C ALA A 115 7.99 -10.07 -10.77
N VAL A 116 7.12 -9.24 -11.30
CA VAL A 116 7.29 -7.78 -11.35
C VAL A 116 6.18 -7.10 -10.56
N VAL A 117 6.55 -6.09 -9.78
CA VAL A 117 5.61 -5.18 -9.12
C VAL A 117 5.51 -3.93 -9.98
N LEU A 118 4.29 -3.57 -10.33
CA LEU A 118 3.95 -2.40 -11.15
C LEU A 118 2.74 -1.67 -10.51
N GLY A 119 2.47 -0.45 -10.90
CA GLY A 119 1.36 0.29 -10.34
C GLY A 119 1.45 1.79 -10.52
N ALA A 120 0.73 2.51 -9.66
CA ALA A 120 0.68 3.96 -9.68
C ALA A 120 0.58 4.57 -8.29
N VAL A 121 1.00 5.82 -8.20
CA VAL A 121 0.63 6.73 -7.11
C VAL A 121 -0.54 7.57 -7.61
N ASP A 122 -1.73 7.31 -7.04
CA ASP A 122 -2.99 7.94 -7.47
C ASP A 122 -3.21 9.28 -6.76
N LYS A 123 -2.79 9.38 -5.48
CA LYS A 123 -2.81 10.60 -4.69
C LYS A 123 -1.55 10.72 -3.84
N PHE A 124 -1.03 11.93 -3.74
CA PHE A 124 0.10 12.25 -2.88
C PHE A 124 0.09 13.76 -2.60
N GLY A 125 -0.16 14.14 -1.37
CA GLY A 125 -0.26 15.54 -1.00
C GLY A 125 -0.91 15.74 0.37
N GLU A 126 -1.21 16.98 0.69
CA GLU A 126 -1.93 17.34 1.90
C GLU A 126 -3.38 17.66 1.60
N VAL A 127 -4.28 17.13 2.41
CA VAL A 127 -5.69 17.54 2.41
C VAL A 127 -5.98 18.37 3.64
N ARG A 128 -6.75 19.44 3.43
CA ARG A 128 -7.20 20.32 4.50
C ARG A 128 -8.58 19.89 4.99
N ILE A 129 -8.65 19.61 6.28
CA ILE A 129 -9.91 19.23 6.96
C ILE A 129 -10.15 20.26 8.05
N GLY A 130 -11.00 21.27 7.77
CA GLY A 130 -11.17 22.41 8.65
C GLY A 130 -9.88 23.24 8.74
N ASN A 131 -9.33 23.38 9.94
CA ASN A 131 -8.09 24.11 10.22
C ASN A 131 -6.84 23.21 10.27
N ILE A 132 -6.98 21.92 9.99
CA ILE A 132 -5.89 20.94 10.08
C ILE A 132 -5.50 20.51 8.67
N SER A 133 -4.19 20.54 8.36
CA SER A 133 -3.61 19.88 7.19
C SER A 133 -3.15 18.49 7.57
N ALA A 134 -3.38 17.51 6.70
CA ALA A 134 -2.98 16.14 6.93
C ALA A 134 -2.58 15.47 5.61
N PRO A 135 -1.58 14.57 5.61
CA PRO A 135 -1.16 13.85 4.40
C PRO A 135 -2.28 12.96 3.87
N GLU A 136 -2.39 12.86 2.56
CA GLU A 136 -3.21 11.87 1.87
C GLU A 136 -2.36 11.16 0.83
N VAL A 137 -2.28 9.84 0.93
CA VAL A 137 -1.56 8.98 -0.02
C VAL A 137 -2.48 7.88 -0.48
N THR A 138 -2.63 7.72 -1.79
CA THR A 138 -3.32 6.58 -2.40
C THR A 138 -2.38 5.93 -3.40
N ILE A 139 -2.21 4.63 -3.27
CA ILE A 139 -1.40 3.81 -4.17
C ILE A 139 -2.22 2.64 -4.70
N THR A 140 -1.96 2.27 -5.93
CA THR A 140 -2.43 1.04 -6.55
C THR A 140 -1.22 0.24 -6.98
N LEU A 141 -1.04 -0.96 -6.40
CA LEU A 141 0.06 -1.87 -6.72
C LEU A 141 -0.49 -3.17 -7.26
N MET A 142 0.23 -3.77 -8.19
CA MET A 142 -0.05 -5.07 -8.77
C MET A 142 1.24 -5.88 -8.84
N MET A 143 1.15 -7.19 -8.66
CA MET A 143 2.23 -8.12 -8.94
C MET A 143 1.83 -9.03 -10.08
N ALA A 144 2.69 -9.12 -11.09
CA ALA A 144 2.51 -9.98 -12.25
C ALA A 144 3.59 -11.06 -12.25
N ASP A 145 3.15 -12.31 -12.43
CA ASP A 145 4.05 -13.46 -12.63
C ASP A 145 4.70 -13.38 -14.00
N THR A 146 6.02 -13.52 -14.05
CA THR A 146 6.78 -13.37 -15.31
C THR A 146 6.74 -14.59 -16.19
N SER A 147 6.33 -15.74 -15.69
CA SER A 147 6.18 -16.97 -16.50
C SER A 147 4.90 -16.94 -17.34
N SER A 148 3.80 -16.52 -16.73
CA SER A 148 2.47 -16.47 -17.37
C SER A 148 2.11 -15.08 -17.90
N GLY A 149 2.69 -14.01 -17.34
CA GLY A 149 2.31 -12.62 -17.61
C GLY A 149 1.00 -12.22 -16.90
N SER A 150 0.51 -13.03 -15.98
CA SER A 150 -0.79 -12.82 -15.31
C SER A 150 -0.62 -12.06 -14.00
N ILE A 151 -1.62 -11.24 -13.64
CA ILE A 151 -1.68 -10.60 -12.34
C ILE A 151 -2.03 -11.65 -11.28
N VAL A 152 -1.20 -11.74 -10.26
CA VAL A 152 -1.35 -12.69 -9.15
C VAL A 152 -1.73 -12.01 -7.84
N TRP A 153 -1.48 -10.72 -7.74
CA TRP A 153 -1.89 -9.87 -6.61
C TRP A 153 -2.14 -8.45 -7.08
N SER A 154 -3.10 -7.79 -6.45
CA SER A 154 -3.39 -6.37 -6.65
C SER A 154 -3.98 -5.77 -5.39
N VAL A 155 -3.60 -4.54 -5.08
CA VAL A 155 -4.13 -3.80 -3.93
C VAL A 155 -4.24 -2.32 -4.25
N THR A 156 -5.34 -1.71 -3.84
CA THR A 156 -5.46 -0.26 -3.75
C THR A 156 -5.56 0.13 -2.28
N LYS A 157 -4.69 1.01 -1.82
CA LYS A 157 -4.64 1.45 -0.45
C LYS A 157 -4.59 2.96 -0.36
N THR A 158 -5.50 3.52 0.44
CA THR A 158 -5.49 4.94 0.81
C THR A 158 -5.13 5.05 2.29
N GLY A 159 -4.31 6.00 2.62
CA GLY A 159 -3.98 6.34 3.99
C GLY A 159 -3.69 7.83 4.15
N GLY A 160 -3.63 8.24 5.41
CA GLY A 160 -3.50 9.65 5.79
C GLY A 160 -4.79 10.19 6.40
N GLY A 161 -4.93 11.50 6.37
CA GLY A 161 -6.02 12.22 7.01
C GLY A 161 -5.73 12.55 8.48
N ALA A 162 -6.40 13.58 9.00
CA ALA A 162 -6.25 13.96 10.40
C ALA A 162 -6.85 12.90 11.31
N SER A 163 -6.04 12.33 12.20
CA SER A 163 -6.51 11.38 13.20
C SER A 163 -7.54 12.05 14.13
N PHE A 164 -8.41 11.25 14.76
CA PHE A 164 -9.35 11.75 15.76
C PHE A 164 -8.62 12.52 16.87
N MET A 165 -7.49 12.02 17.34
CA MET A 165 -6.67 12.66 18.37
C MET A 165 -6.09 14.00 17.92
N ALA A 166 -5.63 14.10 16.64
CA ALA A 166 -5.15 15.36 16.11
C ALA A 166 -6.29 16.39 15.99
N ARG A 167 -7.48 15.95 15.57
CA ARG A 167 -8.66 16.83 15.42
C ARG A 167 -9.22 17.39 16.72
N HIS A 168 -9.22 16.59 17.79
CA HIS A 168 -9.90 16.93 19.03
C HIS A 168 -8.97 17.31 20.19
N PHE A 169 -7.73 16.86 20.15
CA PHE A 169 -6.78 17.02 21.26
C PHE A 169 -5.46 17.66 20.86
N GLY A 170 -5.33 18.15 19.60
CA GLY A 170 -4.11 18.81 19.13
C GLY A 170 -2.89 17.87 19.08
N ALA A 171 -3.10 16.55 19.00
CA ALA A 171 -2.00 15.61 18.87
C ALA A 171 -1.26 15.85 17.54
N ARG A 172 0.02 15.47 17.49
CA ARG A 172 0.84 15.57 16.28
C ARG A 172 0.16 14.82 15.13
N SER A 173 0.01 15.48 14.00
CA SER A 173 -0.40 14.84 12.76
C SER A 173 0.73 13.96 12.22
N GLU A 174 0.38 12.88 11.55
CA GLU A 174 1.30 12.04 10.79
C GLU A 174 2.00 12.89 9.72
N THR A 175 3.27 12.64 9.49
CA THR A 175 4.01 13.27 8.37
C THR A 175 3.74 12.52 7.08
N MET A 176 4.03 13.15 5.92
CA MET A 176 3.91 12.51 4.61
C MET A 176 4.72 11.21 4.53
N SER A 177 5.96 11.23 5.02
CA SER A 177 6.82 10.04 5.02
C SER A 177 6.25 8.89 5.88
N GLU A 178 5.72 9.20 7.06
CA GLU A 178 5.07 8.21 7.92
C GLU A 178 3.82 7.62 7.25
N ALA A 179 3.03 8.46 6.56
CA ALA A 179 1.85 8.03 5.81
C ALA A 179 2.24 7.08 4.65
N VAL A 180 3.26 7.41 3.88
CA VAL A 180 3.77 6.56 2.78
C VAL A 180 4.23 5.20 3.32
N ILE A 181 5.08 5.19 4.35
CA ILE A 181 5.59 3.95 4.94
C ILE A 181 4.43 3.07 5.44
N ARG A 182 3.48 3.66 6.14
CA ARG A 182 2.32 2.93 6.66
C ARG A 182 1.45 2.36 5.54
N VAL A 183 1.12 3.17 4.52
CA VAL A 183 0.26 2.75 3.40
C VAL A 183 0.92 1.62 2.61
N VAL A 184 2.21 1.74 2.30
CA VAL A 184 2.96 0.71 1.57
C VAL A 184 3.08 -0.56 2.40
N ARG A 185 3.43 -0.45 3.69
CA ARG A 185 3.52 -1.61 4.61
C ARG A 185 2.20 -2.36 4.70
N GLU A 186 1.09 -1.64 4.89
CA GLU A 186 -0.24 -2.25 4.96
C GLU A 186 -0.65 -2.88 3.61
N ALA A 187 -0.21 -2.32 2.48
CA ALA A 187 -0.41 -2.92 1.16
C ALA A 187 0.40 -4.22 1.02
N ILE A 188 1.70 -4.21 1.29
CA ILE A 188 2.59 -5.37 1.20
C ILE A 188 2.15 -6.49 2.15
N GLN A 189 1.66 -6.18 3.35
CA GLN A 189 1.14 -7.18 4.30
C GLN A 189 -0.04 -7.98 3.75
N THR A 190 -0.74 -7.51 2.72
CA THR A 190 -1.82 -8.29 2.08
C THR A 190 -1.29 -9.46 1.25
N LEU A 191 0.00 -9.49 0.89
CA LEU A 191 0.64 -10.62 0.20
C LEU A 191 0.76 -11.88 1.08
N TYR A 192 0.70 -11.71 2.41
CA TYR A 192 1.00 -12.78 3.39
C TYR A 192 -0.23 -13.14 4.24
N LYS A 193 -1.40 -12.71 3.81
CA LYS A 193 -2.69 -13.07 4.44
C LYS A 193 -3.35 -14.22 3.72
#